data_fe95a44649e6fb823e59bcb5fb73ea3f
#
_entry.id   fe95a44649e6fb823e59bcb5fb73ea3f
#
_cell.length_a   1.000
_cell.length_b   1.000
_cell.length_c   1.000
_cell.angle_alpha   90.00
_cell.angle_beta   90.00
_cell.angle_gamma   90.00
#
_symmetry.space_group_name_H-M   'P 1'
#
loop_
_entity.id
_entity.type
_entity.pdbx_description
1 polymer ?
#
loop_
_entity_poly.entity_id
_entity_poly.type
_entity_poly.pdbx_seq_one_letter_code
_entity_poly.pdbx_strand_id
1 'polypeptide(L)'
;MNTEPVANPQAQPAERLPERLPLGLAWLALGAFAIGTESFMVAGLLPVLAADLQVSATRAGQLVLLFALSYAIGSPLMAALFARFGRRPLLIASLGAFSGLTLAASMAHGFAQLALARVALGLVAGVFLPTASAVAASMVSPALRGRALAIVSGGGTVAVALGVPLGAWIAGWGGWRTAYLLIAAVAALATWGLAAGLPRGLASAPAVAARTPSFSVAREPGVLPALLTTMLWATGGFSFYTYIAPFLYGTLDFGVEGVSGVFFAIGIAAAIGTAAGGWATDRFGADRMAQGFALMLVVILGGLSLSAQMLSRELALPLIVGLSALWGFAGWGFGPAQAVRLIRLAPERAPMTLSLNASAIYLGIAAGSALGGVVIEWVGVGAVGWAGAVCQLAGLGLMLRAAHKSRTALSSPTSPLAA
;
A
#
# COMPACT_ATOMS: atom_id res chain seq x y z
N MET A 1 -64.29 -10.27 -2.67
CA MET A 1 -63.75 -9.03 -2.08
C MET A 1 -62.26 -8.97 -2.46
N ASN A 2 -61.98 -8.25 -3.54
CA ASN A 2 -60.63 -8.00 -3.99
C ASN A 2 -60.06 -6.82 -3.19
N THR A 3 -59.09 -7.07 -2.37
CA THR A 3 -58.29 -5.99 -1.72
C THR A 3 -57.15 -5.64 -2.64
N GLU A 4 -57.29 -4.52 -3.35
CA GLU A 4 -56.13 -3.89 -4.05
C GLU A 4 -55.05 -3.51 -3.05
N PRO A 5 -53.76 -3.73 -3.35
CA PRO A 5 -52.68 -3.30 -2.46
C PRO A 5 -52.60 -1.76 -2.48
N VAL A 6 -52.75 -1.15 -1.31
CA VAL A 6 -52.61 0.31 -1.12
C VAL A 6 -51.16 0.70 -1.51
N ALA A 7 -51.05 1.46 -2.59
CA ALA A 7 -49.78 2.06 -3.01
C ALA A 7 -49.27 2.99 -1.89
N ASN A 8 -48.07 2.73 -1.42
CA ASN A 8 -47.38 3.57 -0.43
C ASN A 8 -46.90 4.88 -1.10
N PRO A 9 -47.50 6.06 -0.81
CA PRO A 9 -47.16 7.32 -1.48
C PRO A 9 -45.81 7.92 -1.14
N GLN A 10 -45.00 7.23 -0.28
CA GLN A 10 -43.69 7.72 0.19
C GLN A 10 -42.50 6.91 -0.34
N ALA A 11 -42.69 6.06 -1.33
CA ALA A 11 -41.56 5.48 -2.06
C ALA A 11 -40.90 6.59 -2.88
N GLN A 12 -39.92 7.30 -2.28
CA GLN A 12 -39.02 8.15 -3.06
C GLN A 12 -38.45 7.30 -4.20
N PRO A 13 -38.49 7.78 -5.46
CA PRO A 13 -37.91 7.04 -6.58
C PRO A 13 -36.46 6.75 -6.24
N ALA A 14 -36.11 5.47 -6.22
CA ALA A 14 -34.71 5.05 -6.02
C ALA A 14 -33.88 5.80 -7.06
N GLU A 15 -33.05 6.73 -6.60
CA GLU A 15 -32.16 7.52 -7.44
C GLU A 15 -31.37 6.52 -8.29
N ARG A 16 -31.65 6.47 -9.59
CA ARG A 16 -30.96 5.54 -10.50
C ARG A 16 -29.50 5.94 -10.55
N LEU A 17 -28.66 5.15 -9.90
CA LEU A 17 -27.22 5.36 -9.93
C LEU A 17 -26.75 5.33 -11.39
N PRO A 18 -25.83 6.24 -11.78
CA PRO A 18 -25.39 6.36 -13.15
C PRO A 18 -24.80 5.05 -13.69
N GLU A 19 -25.20 4.69 -14.91
CA GLU A 19 -24.66 3.55 -15.66
C GLU A 19 -23.28 3.86 -16.26
N ARG A 20 -22.83 5.12 -16.16
CA ARG A 20 -21.51 5.58 -16.60
C ARG A 20 -20.64 5.94 -15.39
N LEU A 21 -19.34 5.76 -15.56
CA LEU A 21 -18.36 6.11 -14.53
C LEU A 21 -18.29 7.65 -14.37
N PRO A 22 -18.60 8.21 -13.19
CA PRO A 22 -18.60 9.65 -13.00
C PRO A 22 -17.17 10.21 -12.94
N LEU A 23 -16.97 11.44 -13.46
CA LEU A 23 -15.69 12.15 -13.44
C LEU A 23 -15.09 12.32 -12.04
N GLY A 24 -15.91 12.30 -11.00
CA GLY A 24 -15.45 12.31 -9.61
C GLY A 24 -14.46 11.19 -9.27
N LEU A 25 -14.56 10.02 -9.96
CA LEU A 25 -13.62 8.92 -9.79
C LEU A 25 -12.19 9.27 -10.24
N ALA A 26 -12.05 10.07 -11.30
CA ALA A 26 -10.74 10.52 -11.76
C ALA A 26 -10.04 11.42 -10.72
N TRP A 27 -10.79 12.28 -10.03
CA TRP A 27 -10.25 13.12 -8.98
C TRP A 27 -9.87 12.31 -7.72
N LEU A 28 -10.65 11.28 -7.40
CA LEU A 28 -10.29 10.32 -6.33
C LEU A 28 -9.01 9.56 -6.67
N ALA A 29 -8.87 9.11 -7.93
CA ALA A 29 -7.66 8.45 -8.41
C ALA A 29 -6.45 9.38 -8.41
N LEU A 30 -6.60 10.65 -8.78
CA LEU A 30 -5.54 11.64 -8.74
C LEU A 30 -5.08 11.93 -7.30
N GLY A 31 -6.02 11.98 -6.34
CA GLY A 31 -5.70 12.07 -4.91
C GLY A 31 -4.93 10.83 -4.41
N ALA A 32 -5.37 9.63 -4.82
CA ALA A 32 -4.66 8.39 -4.50
C ALA A 32 -3.26 8.34 -5.15
N PHE A 33 -3.11 8.86 -6.36
CA PHE A 33 -1.81 9.03 -7.02
C PHE A 33 -0.89 9.97 -6.24
N ALA A 34 -1.37 11.14 -5.82
CA ALA A 34 -0.57 12.10 -5.05
C ALA A 34 -0.08 11.50 -3.73
N ILE A 35 -0.98 10.85 -2.98
CA ILE A 35 -0.66 10.19 -1.70
C ILE A 35 0.30 9.01 -1.93
N GLY A 36 0.05 8.17 -2.94
CA GLY A 36 0.92 7.05 -3.26
C GLY A 36 2.32 7.49 -3.66
N THR A 37 2.43 8.53 -4.49
CA THR A 37 3.72 9.10 -4.91
C THR A 37 4.49 9.61 -3.70
N GLU A 38 3.88 10.41 -2.86
CA GLU A 38 4.51 10.96 -1.65
C GLU A 38 4.95 9.86 -0.68
N SER A 39 4.12 8.83 -0.49
CA SER A 39 4.39 7.72 0.42
C SER A 39 5.63 6.92 0.03
N PHE A 40 5.81 6.67 -1.25
CA PHE A 40 6.84 5.76 -1.77
C PHE A 40 8.06 6.46 -2.36
N MET A 41 7.97 7.72 -2.80
CA MET A 41 9.11 8.41 -3.44
C MET A 41 10.30 8.62 -2.51
N VAL A 42 10.07 8.70 -1.19
CA VAL A 42 11.15 8.91 -0.21
C VAL A 42 12.25 7.85 -0.33
N ALA A 43 11.90 6.61 -0.68
CA ALA A 43 12.88 5.56 -0.94
C ALA A 43 13.85 5.92 -2.10
N GLY A 44 13.33 6.56 -3.16
CA GLY A 44 14.14 7.06 -4.28
C GLY A 44 14.94 8.32 -3.93
N LEU A 45 14.46 9.12 -2.97
CA LEU A 45 15.07 10.38 -2.55
C LEU A 45 16.08 10.22 -1.41
N LEU A 46 16.20 9.03 -0.81
CA LEU A 46 16.98 8.81 0.40
C LEU A 46 18.41 9.36 0.34
N PRO A 47 19.21 9.13 -0.71
CA PRO A 47 20.57 9.67 -0.78
C PRO A 47 20.59 11.20 -0.83
N VAL A 48 19.69 11.81 -1.59
CA VAL A 48 19.59 13.27 -1.72
C VAL A 48 19.14 13.90 -0.40
N LEU A 49 18.15 13.28 0.27
CA LEU A 49 17.68 13.70 1.60
C LEU A 49 18.77 13.57 2.66
N ALA A 50 19.50 12.46 2.66
CA ALA A 50 20.59 12.22 3.60
C ALA A 50 21.70 13.28 3.47
N ALA A 51 22.07 13.60 2.22
CA ALA A 51 23.09 14.60 1.93
C ALA A 51 22.63 16.03 2.31
N ASP A 52 21.42 16.43 1.90
CA ASP A 52 20.92 17.80 2.16
C ASP A 52 20.63 18.05 3.66
N LEU A 53 20.06 17.05 4.36
CA LEU A 53 19.74 17.13 5.77
C LEU A 53 20.92 16.75 6.70
N GLN A 54 22.08 16.43 6.14
CA GLN A 54 23.30 16.06 6.88
C GLN A 54 23.07 14.90 7.87
N VAL A 55 22.38 13.84 7.43
CA VAL A 55 22.07 12.66 8.23
C VAL A 55 22.51 11.39 7.52
N SER A 56 22.65 10.28 8.26
CA SER A 56 22.90 8.97 7.62
C SER A 56 21.73 8.49 6.79
N ALA A 57 21.97 7.59 5.83
CA ALA A 57 20.92 6.94 5.05
C ALA A 57 19.90 6.23 5.95
N THR A 58 20.37 5.59 7.02
CA THR A 58 19.51 4.94 8.03
C THR A 58 18.59 5.93 8.72
N ARG A 59 19.13 7.09 9.13
CA ARG A 59 18.31 8.14 9.75
C ARG A 59 17.30 8.73 8.75
N ALA A 60 17.68 8.93 7.50
CA ALA A 60 16.74 9.34 6.45
C ALA A 60 15.65 8.27 6.22
N GLY A 61 15.96 6.97 6.31
CA GLY A 61 15.00 5.88 6.26
C GLY A 61 13.92 5.95 7.35
N GLN A 62 14.21 6.53 8.51
CA GLN A 62 13.21 6.75 9.56
C GLN A 62 12.03 7.60 9.09
N LEU A 63 12.19 8.41 8.04
CA LEU A 63 11.08 9.16 7.44
C LEU A 63 10.01 8.23 6.84
N VAL A 64 10.40 7.08 6.28
CA VAL A 64 9.48 6.05 5.79
C VAL A 64 8.80 5.34 6.97
N LEU A 65 9.58 4.97 8.00
CA LEU A 65 9.07 4.38 9.23
C LEU A 65 8.01 5.26 9.89
N LEU A 66 8.31 6.54 10.10
CA LEU A 66 7.41 7.48 10.78
C LEU A 66 6.09 7.65 10.04
N PHE A 67 6.14 7.81 8.70
CA PHE A 67 4.93 7.86 7.89
C PHE A 67 4.11 6.58 8.00
N ALA A 68 4.76 5.42 7.83
CA ALA A 68 4.08 4.14 7.83
C ALA A 68 3.45 3.81 9.20
N LEU A 69 4.16 4.08 10.27
CA LEU A 69 3.66 3.88 11.64
C LEU A 69 2.47 4.80 11.92
N SER A 70 2.58 6.08 11.52
CA SER A 70 1.51 7.05 11.67
C SER A 70 0.28 6.68 10.86
N TYR A 71 0.45 6.16 9.64
CA TYR A 71 -0.64 5.65 8.83
C TYR A 71 -1.31 4.44 9.49
N ALA A 72 -0.52 3.46 9.95
CA ALA A 72 -1.03 2.23 10.56
C ALA A 72 -1.89 2.47 11.79
N ILE A 73 -1.45 3.39 12.65
CA ILE A 73 -2.14 3.78 13.89
C ILE A 73 -3.26 4.79 13.57
N GLY A 74 -2.95 5.74 12.71
CA GLY A 74 -3.82 6.86 12.38
C GLY A 74 -5.08 6.44 11.63
N SER A 75 -4.98 5.49 10.70
CA SER A 75 -6.12 5.09 9.88
C SER A 75 -7.33 4.62 10.71
N PRO A 76 -7.23 3.67 11.65
CA PRO A 76 -8.35 3.28 12.50
C PRO A 76 -8.78 4.37 13.48
N LEU A 77 -7.81 5.12 14.05
CA LEU A 77 -8.10 6.21 14.99
C LEU A 77 -8.86 7.35 14.32
N MET A 78 -8.40 7.79 13.16
CA MET A 78 -9.05 8.85 12.40
C MET A 78 -10.40 8.42 11.85
N ALA A 79 -10.55 7.16 11.42
CA ALA A 79 -11.85 6.62 11.01
C ALA A 79 -12.88 6.70 12.14
N ALA A 80 -12.49 6.39 13.38
CA ALA A 80 -13.37 6.51 14.55
C ALA A 80 -13.66 7.98 14.90
N LEU A 81 -12.65 8.84 14.90
CA LEU A 81 -12.78 10.25 15.27
C LEU A 81 -13.66 11.02 14.28
N PHE A 82 -13.50 10.75 12.98
CA PHE A 82 -14.21 11.43 11.90
C PHE A 82 -15.47 10.70 11.42
N ALA A 83 -15.90 9.63 12.08
CA ALA A 83 -17.07 8.84 11.70
C ALA A 83 -18.38 9.65 11.56
N ARG A 84 -18.49 10.78 12.29
CA ARG A 84 -19.66 11.68 12.29
C ARG A 84 -19.67 12.68 11.14
N PHE A 85 -18.55 12.85 10.48
CA PHE A 85 -18.44 13.83 9.39
C PHE A 85 -18.91 13.25 8.05
N GLY A 86 -19.52 14.08 7.22
CA GLY A 86 -19.91 13.70 5.87
C GLY A 86 -18.69 13.27 5.04
N ARG A 87 -18.84 12.26 4.20
CA ARG A 87 -17.73 11.71 3.40
C ARG A 87 -17.10 12.73 2.46
N ARG A 88 -17.92 13.61 1.83
CA ARG A 88 -17.43 14.63 0.91
C ARG A 88 -16.54 15.69 1.60
N PRO A 89 -16.98 16.38 2.68
CA PRO A 89 -16.12 17.32 3.38
C PRO A 89 -14.87 16.65 3.95
N LEU A 90 -14.97 15.41 4.43
CA LEU A 90 -13.83 14.66 4.96
C LEU A 90 -12.76 14.40 3.88
N LEU A 91 -13.17 14.01 2.66
CA LEU A 91 -12.25 13.82 1.53
C LEU A 91 -11.56 15.12 1.13
N ILE A 92 -12.32 16.21 0.99
CA ILE A 92 -11.77 17.51 0.61
C ILE A 92 -10.82 18.03 1.68
N ALA A 93 -11.21 17.94 2.95
CA ALA A 93 -10.39 18.41 4.07
C ALA A 93 -9.11 17.56 4.23
N SER A 94 -9.21 16.24 4.13
CA SER A 94 -8.03 15.36 4.26
C SER A 94 -7.04 15.57 3.10
N LEU A 95 -7.50 15.65 1.85
CA LEU A 95 -6.60 15.87 0.72
C LEU A 95 -6.05 17.29 0.70
N GLY A 96 -6.83 18.29 1.09
CA GLY A 96 -6.36 19.66 1.26
C GLY A 96 -5.31 19.80 2.37
N ALA A 97 -5.54 19.14 3.51
CA ALA A 97 -4.56 19.06 4.58
C ALA A 97 -3.28 18.32 4.13
N PHE A 98 -3.42 17.24 3.37
CA PHE A 98 -2.29 16.52 2.78
C PHE A 98 -1.48 17.42 1.84
N SER A 99 -2.14 18.18 0.96
CA SER A 99 -1.48 19.15 0.08
C SER A 99 -0.72 20.21 0.88
N GLY A 100 -1.34 20.82 1.90
CA GLY A 100 -0.71 21.82 2.76
C GLY A 100 0.48 21.27 3.56
N LEU A 101 0.35 20.05 4.08
CA LEU A 101 1.44 19.37 4.80
C LEU A 101 2.60 19.00 3.86
N THR A 102 2.30 18.58 2.63
CA THR A 102 3.32 18.29 1.61
C THR A 102 4.05 19.56 1.20
N LEU A 103 3.33 20.69 1.08
CA LEU A 103 3.93 22.00 0.87
C LEU A 103 4.82 22.39 2.05
N ALA A 104 4.35 22.23 3.28
CA ALA A 104 5.16 22.52 4.48
C ALA A 104 6.41 21.60 4.55
N ALA A 105 6.29 20.34 4.15
CA ALA A 105 7.41 19.41 4.05
C ALA A 105 8.48 19.90 3.06
N SER A 106 8.07 20.50 1.92
CA SER A 106 9.02 21.07 0.95
C SER A 106 9.82 22.26 1.52
N MET A 107 9.29 22.90 2.55
CA MET A 107 9.93 24.05 3.21
C MET A 107 10.75 23.64 4.44
N ALA A 108 10.89 22.34 4.73
CA ALA A 108 11.65 21.86 5.88
C ALA A 108 13.15 22.16 5.74
N HIS A 109 13.74 22.75 6.79
CA HIS A 109 15.16 23.11 6.86
C HIS A 109 16.00 22.05 7.59
N GLY A 110 15.38 21.04 8.19
CA GLY A 110 16.07 20.00 8.92
C GLY A 110 15.25 18.74 9.10
N PHE A 111 15.92 17.66 9.48
CA PHE A 111 15.34 16.33 9.65
C PHE A 111 14.09 16.33 10.56
N ALA A 112 14.14 17.02 11.70
CA ALA A 112 13.04 17.03 12.67
C ALA A 112 11.73 17.63 12.09
N GLN A 113 11.84 18.72 11.31
CA GLN A 113 10.67 19.33 10.67
C GLN A 113 10.07 18.40 9.61
N LEU A 114 10.92 17.78 8.78
CA LEU A 114 10.46 16.82 7.78
C LEU A 114 9.86 15.58 8.45
N ALA A 115 10.45 15.07 9.52
CA ALA A 115 9.95 13.95 10.30
C ALA A 115 8.55 14.23 10.88
N LEU A 116 8.35 15.43 11.45
CA LEU A 116 7.03 15.85 11.95
C LEU A 116 5.99 15.93 10.82
N ALA A 117 6.38 16.51 9.68
CA ALA A 117 5.52 16.54 8.50
C ALA A 117 5.15 15.13 8.02
N ARG A 118 6.09 14.17 8.01
CA ARG A 118 5.85 12.76 7.66
C ARG A 118 4.86 12.09 8.60
N VAL A 119 4.93 12.35 9.90
CA VAL A 119 3.93 11.87 10.88
C VAL A 119 2.54 12.42 10.54
N ALA A 120 2.43 13.72 10.34
CA ALA A 120 1.14 14.35 10.01
C ALA A 120 0.58 13.85 8.66
N LEU A 121 1.43 13.70 7.64
CA LEU A 121 1.07 13.16 6.32
C LEU A 121 0.55 11.72 6.43
N GLY A 122 1.19 10.86 7.22
CA GLY A 122 0.74 9.48 7.45
C GLY A 122 -0.66 9.41 8.09
N LEU A 123 -0.93 10.26 9.10
CA LEU A 123 -2.24 10.35 9.74
C LEU A 123 -3.33 10.75 8.74
N VAL A 124 -3.07 11.77 7.93
CA VAL A 124 -4.05 12.30 6.95
C VAL A 124 -4.27 11.34 5.78
N ALA A 125 -3.21 10.71 5.28
CA ALA A 125 -3.29 9.70 4.22
C ALA A 125 -4.15 8.50 4.65
N GLY A 126 -4.08 8.11 5.93
CA GLY A 126 -4.90 7.07 6.53
C GLY A 126 -6.40 7.36 6.54
N VAL A 127 -6.81 8.63 6.42
CA VAL A 127 -8.21 9.04 6.28
C VAL A 127 -8.68 8.96 4.82
N PHE A 128 -7.86 9.48 3.91
CA PHE A 128 -8.27 9.68 2.52
C PHE A 128 -8.56 8.37 1.79
N LEU A 129 -7.62 7.43 1.76
CA LEU A 129 -7.72 6.24 0.91
C LEU A 129 -8.93 5.34 1.23
N PRO A 130 -9.24 5.00 2.50
CA PRO A 130 -10.43 4.24 2.83
C PRO A 130 -11.73 5.00 2.49
N THR A 131 -11.76 6.31 2.75
CA THR A 131 -12.93 7.15 2.46
C THR A 131 -13.15 7.29 0.96
N ALA A 132 -12.09 7.46 0.17
CA ALA A 132 -12.14 7.53 -1.30
C ALA A 132 -12.70 6.24 -1.90
N SER A 133 -12.25 5.08 -1.43
CA SER A 133 -12.76 3.77 -1.86
C SER A 133 -14.24 3.61 -1.53
N ALA A 134 -14.67 3.99 -0.33
CA ALA A 134 -16.07 3.92 0.09
C ALA A 134 -16.97 4.86 -0.74
N VAL A 135 -16.50 6.08 -1.04
CA VAL A 135 -17.22 7.03 -1.90
C VAL A 135 -17.29 6.52 -3.33
N ALA A 136 -16.19 6.03 -3.89
CA ALA A 136 -16.15 5.47 -5.25
C ALA A 136 -17.18 4.34 -5.41
N ALA A 137 -17.26 3.42 -4.45
CA ALA A 137 -18.22 2.32 -4.48
C ALA A 137 -19.68 2.79 -4.33
N SER A 138 -19.92 3.94 -3.65
CA SER A 138 -21.27 4.50 -3.46
C SER A 138 -21.77 5.34 -4.64
N MET A 139 -20.89 5.79 -5.52
CA MET A 139 -21.22 6.64 -6.66
C MET A 139 -21.71 5.87 -7.89
N VAL A 140 -21.67 4.56 -7.88
CA VAL A 140 -21.95 3.71 -9.04
C VAL A 140 -22.88 2.55 -8.68
N SER A 141 -23.53 1.97 -9.70
CA SER A 141 -24.34 0.77 -9.53
C SER A 141 -23.52 -0.43 -9.02
N PRO A 142 -24.14 -1.44 -8.39
CA PRO A 142 -23.44 -2.62 -7.89
C PRO A 142 -22.56 -3.32 -8.92
N ALA A 143 -22.98 -3.34 -10.19
CA ALA A 143 -22.25 -3.93 -11.31
C ALA A 143 -20.93 -3.20 -11.62
N LEU A 144 -20.83 -1.89 -11.33
CA LEU A 144 -19.66 -1.07 -11.63
C LEU A 144 -18.74 -0.83 -10.42
N ARG A 145 -19.11 -1.29 -9.22
CA ARG A 145 -18.32 -1.07 -8.00
C ARG A 145 -16.88 -1.55 -8.12
N GLY A 146 -16.67 -2.73 -8.69
CA GLY A 146 -15.32 -3.25 -8.92
C GLY A 146 -14.47 -2.32 -9.80
N ARG A 147 -15.06 -1.78 -10.88
CA ARG A 147 -14.37 -0.83 -11.78
C ARG A 147 -14.07 0.50 -11.08
N ALA A 148 -14.99 1.01 -10.28
CA ALA A 148 -14.80 2.24 -9.52
C ALA A 148 -13.66 2.11 -8.49
N LEU A 149 -13.61 1.00 -7.76
CA LEU A 149 -12.53 0.68 -6.85
C LEU A 149 -11.19 0.50 -7.57
N ALA A 150 -11.20 -0.15 -8.74
CA ALA A 150 -10.00 -0.33 -9.57
C ALA A 150 -9.42 1.01 -10.06
N ILE A 151 -10.27 1.99 -10.39
CA ILE A 151 -9.81 3.33 -10.78
C ILE A 151 -9.09 4.03 -9.62
N VAL A 152 -9.68 4.01 -8.42
CA VAL A 152 -9.05 4.64 -7.23
C VAL A 152 -7.74 3.93 -6.85
N SER A 153 -7.74 2.60 -6.80
CA SER A 153 -6.53 1.82 -6.51
C SER A 153 -5.48 1.95 -7.61
N GLY A 154 -5.93 2.11 -8.86
CA GLY A 154 -5.10 2.38 -10.03
C GLY A 154 -4.27 3.65 -9.88
N GLY A 155 -4.81 4.69 -9.22
CA GLY A 155 -4.06 5.88 -8.86
C GLY A 155 -2.80 5.55 -8.05
N GLY A 156 -2.94 4.70 -7.03
CA GLY A 156 -1.79 4.22 -6.23
C GLY A 156 -0.80 3.37 -7.04
N THR A 157 -1.29 2.52 -7.95
CA THR A 157 -0.42 1.71 -8.83
C THR A 157 0.36 2.60 -9.79
N VAL A 158 -0.30 3.59 -10.40
CA VAL A 158 0.36 4.58 -11.27
C VAL A 158 1.35 5.43 -10.49
N ALA A 159 1.10 5.71 -9.20
CA ALA A 159 2.05 6.40 -8.34
C ALA A 159 3.37 5.63 -8.20
N VAL A 160 3.31 4.32 -8.00
CA VAL A 160 4.53 3.49 -7.93
C VAL A 160 5.22 3.40 -9.29
N ALA A 161 4.43 3.26 -10.38
CA ALA A 161 4.98 3.07 -11.73
C ALA A 161 5.58 4.34 -12.33
N LEU A 162 4.97 5.49 -12.08
CA LEU A 162 5.37 6.77 -12.68
C LEU A 162 5.73 7.82 -11.63
N GLY A 163 4.96 7.92 -10.54
CA GLY A 163 5.14 8.97 -9.55
C GLY A 163 6.49 8.88 -8.84
N VAL A 164 6.89 7.68 -8.42
CA VAL A 164 8.16 7.46 -7.71
C VAL A 164 9.36 7.74 -8.60
N PRO A 165 9.48 7.14 -9.81
CA PRO A 165 10.62 7.44 -10.69
C PRO A 165 10.67 8.89 -11.16
N LEU A 166 9.53 9.52 -11.45
CA LEU A 166 9.47 10.94 -11.77
C LEU A 166 9.89 11.81 -10.59
N GLY A 167 9.45 11.48 -9.37
CA GLY A 167 9.86 12.19 -8.16
C GLY A 167 11.36 12.10 -7.94
N ALA A 168 11.97 10.94 -8.12
CA ALA A 168 13.41 10.74 -8.01
C ALA A 168 14.17 11.51 -9.11
N TRP A 169 13.70 11.46 -10.35
CA TRP A 169 14.28 12.18 -11.48
C TRP A 169 14.23 13.71 -11.30
N ILE A 170 13.07 14.24 -10.91
CA ILE A 170 12.88 15.68 -10.63
C ILE A 170 13.80 16.14 -9.48
N ALA A 171 13.96 15.32 -8.45
CA ALA A 171 14.84 15.63 -7.34
C ALA A 171 16.32 15.71 -7.75
N GLY A 172 16.71 14.97 -8.79
CA GLY A 172 18.05 15.05 -9.36
C GLY A 172 18.38 16.42 -9.99
N TRP A 173 17.37 17.12 -10.50
CA TRP A 173 17.53 18.42 -11.17
C TRP A 173 17.27 19.61 -10.25
N GLY A 174 16.17 19.55 -9.50
CA GLY A 174 15.69 20.67 -8.69
C GLY A 174 15.78 20.44 -7.17
N GLY A 175 16.38 19.34 -6.75
CA GLY A 175 16.39 18.92 -5.35
C GLY A 175 15.06 18.28 -4.92
N TRP A 176 15.09 17.58 -3.79
CA TRP A 176 13.94 16.86 -3.24
C TRP A 176 12.75 17.79 -2.92
N ARG A 177 13.01 19.06 -2.59
CA ARG A 177 11.97 20.05 -2.31
C ARG A 177 11.07 20.29 -3.52
N THR A 178 11.63 20.31 -4.72
CA THR A 178 10.87 20.47 -5.97
C THR A 178 9.91 19.30 -6.20
N ALA A 179 10.33 18.06 -5.88
CA ALA A 179 9.45 16.91 -5.97
C ALA A 179 8.26 17.04 -4.99
N TYR A 180 8.48 17.47 -3.75
CA TYR A 180 7.41 17.71 -2.78
C TYR A 180 6.47 18.85 -3.24
N LEU A 181 7.00 19.94 -3.80
CA LEU A 181 6.19 21.03 -4.35
C LEU A 181 5.26 20.58 -5.46
N LEU A 182 5.76 19.77 -6.38
CA LEU A 182 4.93 19.22 -7.47
C LEU A 182 3.83 18.29 -6.96
N ILE A 183 4.13 17.44 -5.97
CA ILE A 183 3.10 16.59 -5.36
C ILE A 183 2.07 17.44 -4.61
N ALA A 184 2.49 18.48 -3.89
CA ALA A 184 1.58 19.41 -3.24
C ALA A 184 0.63 20.07 -4.26
N ALA A 185 1.15 20.49 -5.43
CA ALA A 185 0.35 21.04 -6.50
C ALA A 185 -0.64 20.02 -7.08
N VAL A 186 -0.22 18.78 -7.32
CA VAL A 186 -1.11 17.69 -7.79
C VAL A 186 -2.21 17.41 -6.76
N ALA A 187 -1.87 17.34 -5.47
CA ALA A 187 -2.84 17.16 -4.39
C ALA A 187 -3.81 18.35 -4.26
N ALA A 188 -3.33 19.57 -4.45
CA ALA A 188 -4.18 20.78 -4.49
C ALA A 188 -5.16 20.73 -5.67
N LEU A 189 -4.69 20.37 -6.86
CA LEU A 189 -5.51 20.19 -8.05
C LEU A 189 -6.59 19.12 -7.82
N ALA A 190 -6.21 17.98 -7.26
CA ALA A 190 -7.15 16.92 -6.92
C ALA A 190 -8.16 17.37 -5.86
N THR A 191 -7.75 18.17 -4.86
CA THR A 191 -8.64 18.74 -3.84
C THR A 191 -9.66 19.68 -4.48
N TRP A 192 -9.22 20.55 -5.38
CA TRP A 192 -10.10 21.43 -6.14
C TRP A 192 -11.08 20.63 -6.99
N GLY A 193 -10.59 19.61 -7.72
CA GLY A 193 -11.41 18.73 -8.54
C GLY A 193 -12.47 17.98 -7.73
N LEU A 194 -12.14 17.51 -6.53
CA LEU A 194 -13.08 16.88 -5.60
C LEU A 194 -14.13 17.90 -5.11
N ALA A 195 -13.73 19.12 -4.80
CA ALA A 195 -14.63 20.17 -4.37
C ALA A 195 -15.63 20.57 -5.45
N ALA A 196 -15.20 20.62 -6.72
CA ALA A 196 -16.01 20.94 -7.87
C ALA A 196 -16.84 19.76 -8.41
N GLY A 197 -16.25 18.55 -8.43
CA GLY A 197 -16.79 17.39 -9.14
C GLY A 197 -17.55 16.37 -8.29
N LEU A 198 -17.45 16.41 -6.96
CA LEU A 198 -18.21 15.48 -6.12
C LEU A 198 -19.62 16.01 -5.81
N PRO A 199 -20.67 15.17 -5.92
CA PRO A 199 -22.02 15.55 -5.56
C PRO A 199 -22.13 16.03 -4.09
N ARG A 200 -22.94 17.08 -3.85
CA ARG A 200 -23.16 17.62 -2.50
C ARG A 200 -23.98 16.70 -1.60
N GLY A 201 -24.77 15.81 -2.18
CA GLY A 201 -25.70 14.89 -1.51
C GLY A 201 -25.13 13.49 -1.21
N LEU A 202 -23.80 13.31 -1.21
CA LEU A 202 -23.23 12.01 -0.84
C LEU A 202 -23.66 11.63 0.56
N ALA A 203 -24.49 10.57 0.64
CA ALA A 203 -25.04 10.09 1.90
C ALA A 203 -23.91 9.82 2.92
N SER A 204 -24.08 10.37 4.12
CA SER A 204 -23.28 9.98 5.28
C SER A 204 -23.43 8.47 5.46
N ALA A 205 -22.34 7.77 5.81
CA ALA A 205 -22.49 6.36 6.15
C ALA A 205 -23.50 6.26 7.30
N PRO A 206 -24.42 5.27 7.25
CA PRO A 206 -25.25 5.00 8.42
C PRO A 206 -24.34 4.82 9.64
N ALA A 207 -24.67 5.42 10.78
CA ALA A 207 -23.89 5.37 12.01
C ALA A 207 -23.57 3.92 12.49
N VAL A 208 -24.30 2.93 11.96
CA VAL A 208 -24.09 1.50 12.18
C VAL A 208 -22.76 0.98 11.58
N ALA A 209 -22.22 1.64 10.55
CA ALA A 209 -20.92 1.27 9.96
C ALA A 209 -19.71 1.79 10.75
N ALA A 210 -19.93 2.71 11.69
CA ALA A 210 -18.90 3.26 12.58
C ALA A 210 -18.75 2.44 13.89
N ARG A 211 -19.08 1.14 13.86
CA ARG A 211 -18.65 0.25 14.95
C ARG A 211 -17.14 0.24 14.97
N THR A 212 -16.59 0.61 16.13
CA THR A 212 -15.15 0.52 16.45
C THR A 212 -14.50 -0.67 15.77
N PRO A 213 -13.28 -0.51 15.21
CA PRO A 213 -12.55 -1.62 14.64
C PRO A 213 -12.54 -2.75 15.68
N SER A 214 -13.36 -3.75 15.49
CA SER A 214 -13.42 -4.84 16.46
C SER A 214 -12.24 -5.73 16.17
N PHE A 215 -11.17 -5.56 16.93
CA PHE A 215 -10.01 -6.49 16.93
C PHE A 215 -10.43 -7.95 17.15
N SER A 216 -11.71 -8.19 17.50
CA SER A 216 -12.26 -9.54 17.62
C SER A 216 -12.13 -10.38 16.35
N VAL A 217 -12.13 -9.75 15.16
CA VAL A 217 -11.88 -10.47 13.89
C VAL A 217 -10.47 -11.10 13.85
N ALA A 218 -9.48 -10.47 14.47
CA ALA A 218 -8.14 -11.06 14.57
C ALA A 218 -8.12 -12.37 15.39
N ARG A 219 -9.15 -12.61 16.21
CA ARG A 219 -9.32 -13.85 16.99
C ARG A 219 -9.99 -14.97 16.20
N GLU A 220 -10.57 -14.68 15.03
CA GLU A 220 -11.09 -15.71 14.13
C GLU A 220 -9.96 -16.69 13.72
N PRO A 221 -10.24 -18.00 13.67
CA PRO A 221 -9.24 -19.00 13.34
C PRO A 221 -8.55 -18.71 12.00
N GLY A 222 -7.23 -18.61 12.02
CA GLY A 222 -6.41 -18.38 10.82
C GLY A 222 -6.22 -16.92 10.42
N VAL A 223 -7.02 -15.96 10.92
CA VAL A 223 -6.92 -14.53 10.54
C VAL A 223 -5.61 -13.92 11.07
N LEU A 224 -5.30 -14.10 12.36
CA LEU A 224 -4.06 -13.57 12.93
C LEU A 224 -2.80 -14.10 12.23
N PRO A 225 -2.62 -15.40 11.99
CA PRO A 225 -1.50 -15.90 11.19
C PRO A 225 -1.44 -15.32 9.78
N ALA A 226 -2.59 -15.09 9.13
CA ALA A 226 -2.63 -14.47 7.80
C ALA A 226 -2.20 -12.99 7.85
N LEU A 227 -2.61 -12.22 8.86
CA LEU A 227 -2.16 -10.85 9.08
C LEU A 227 -0.66 -10.77 9.39
N LEU A 228 -0.15 -11.69 10.21
CA LEU A 228 1.30 -11.81 10.48
C LEU A 228 2.09 -12.15 9.21
N THR A 229 1.53 -12.99 8.33
CA THR A 229 2.13 -13.26 7.01
C THR A 229 2.21 -11.97 6.17
N THR A 230 1.15 -11.16 6.14
CA THR A 230 1.17 -9.85 5.47
C THR A 230 2.21 -8.92 6.06
N MET A 231 2.29 -8.86 7.38
CA MET A 231 3.28 -8.02 8.08
C MET A 231 4.71 -8.45 7.74
N LEU A 232 5.01 -9.75 7.78
CA LEU A 232 6.33 -10.29 7.42
C LEU A 232 6.67 -10.07 5.95
N TRP A 233 5.68 -10.24 5.05
CA TRP A 233 5.85 -9.92 3.64
C TRP A 233 6.22 -8.45 3.44
N ALA A 234 5.51 -7.52 4.06
CA ALA A 234 5.81 -6.11 3.97
C ALA A 234 7.15 -5.76 4.66
N THR A 235 7.45 -6.35 5.83
CA THR A 235 8.73 -6.16 6.51
C THR A 235 9.89 -6.56 5.60
N GLY A 236 9.84 -7.75 5.02
CA GLY A 236 10.89 -8.24 4.12
C GLY A 236 11.00 -7.42 2.83
N GLY A 237 9.86 -7.06 2.21
CA GLY A 237 9.86 -6.26 0.99
C GLY A 237 10.39 -4.84 1.22
N PHE A 238 9.99 -4.20 2.30
CA PHE A 238 10.35 -2.81 2.58
C PHE A 238 11.67 -2.64 3.33
N SER A 239 12.28 -3.71 3.87
CA SER A 239 13.69 -3.67 4.28
C SER A 239 14.62 -3.40 3.09
N PHE A 240 14.27 -3.92 1.90
CA PHE A 240 14.97 -3.65 0.65
C PHE A 240 14.47 -2.36 -0.02
N TYR A 241 13.15 -2.22 -0.25
CA TYR A 241 12.58 -1.09 -1.00
C TYR A 241 12.95 0.28 -0.41
N THR A 242 12.93 0.42 0.90
CA THR A 242 13.29 1.68 1.57
C THR A 242 14.70 2.12 1.22
N TYR A 243 15.62 1.17 1.08
CA TYR A 243 17.04 1.43 0.87
C TYR A 243 17.54 1.04 -0.52
N ILE A 244 16.64 0.87 -1.49
CA ILE A 244 17.01 0.48 -2.87
C ILE A 244 17.93 1.52 -3.52
N ALA A 245 17.70 2.84 -3.31
CA ALA A 245 18.56 3.86 -3.86
C ALA A 245 19.98 3.80 -3.24
N PRO A 246 20.18 3.81 -1.89
CA PRO A 246 21.49 3.56 -1.29
C PRO A 246 22.12 2.24 -1.74
N PHE A 247 21.35 1.18 -1.92
CA PHE A 247 21.82 -0.11 -2.41
C PHE A 247 22.39 0.01 -3.82
N LEU A 248 21.66 0.65 -4.74
CA LEU A 248 22.11 0.83 -6.13
C LEU A 248 23.32 1.78 -6.23
N TYR A 249 23.35 2.85 -5.43
CA TYR A 249 24.53 3.71 -5.34
C TYR A 249 25.76 2.96 -4.83
N GLY A 250 25.60 2.22 -3.74
CA GLY A 250 26.72 1.53 -3.08
C GLY A 250 27.24 0.29 -3.81
N THR A 251 26.39 -0.39 -4.60
CA THR A 251 26.77 -1.64 -5.29
C THR A 251 27.08 -1.44 -6.79
N LEU A 252 26.35 -0.55 -7.46
CA LEU A 252 26.43 -0.34 -8.89
C LEU A 252 26.95 1.05 -9.28
N ASP A 253 27.13 1.93 -8.29
CA ASP A 253 27.54 3.32 -8.51
C ASP A 253 26.58 4.05 -9.48
N PHE A 254 25.30 3.75 -9.37
CA PHE A 254 24.27 4.38 -10.18
C PHE A 254 24.07 5.83 -9.76
N GLY A 255 23.97 6.73 -10.73
CA GLY A 255 23.45 8.07 -10.52
C GLY A 255 21.92 8.09 -10.42
N VAL A 256 21.37 9.29 -10.28
CA VAL A 256 19.90 9.53 -10.16
C VAL A 256 19.14 8.91 -11.33
N GLU A 257 19.65 8.97 -12.54
CA GLU A 257 19.02 8.44 -13.75
C GLU A 257 18.90 6.91 -13.69
N GLY A 258 19.97 6.21 -13.29
CA GLY A 258 19.97 4.77 -13.12
C GLY A 258 18.98 4.32 -12.04
N VAL A 259 18.97 4.99 -10.90
CA VAL A 259 18.02 4.73 -9.82
C VAL A 259 16.58 4.94 -10.28
N SER A 260 16.29 6.05 -10.97
CA SER A 260 14.96 6.34 -11.52
C SER A 260 14.52 5.29 -12.53
N GLY A 261 15.45 4.82 -13.38
CA GLY A 261 15.20 3.73 -14.34
C GLY A 261 14.81 2.41 -13.66
N VAL A 262 15.50 2.06 -12.56
CA VAL A 262 15.15 0.85 -11.77
C VAL A 262 13.78 1.00 -11.11
N PHE A 263 13.46 2.15 -10.54
CA PHE A 263 12.11 2.40 -9.98
C PHE A 263 11.02 2.32 -11.05
N PHE A 264 11.30 2.82 -12.26
CA PHE A 264 10.36 2.70 -13.38
C PHE A 264 10.14 1.24 -13.79
N ALA A 265 11.20 0.45 -13.88
CA ALA A 265 11.11 -0.99 -14.16
C ALA A 265 10.31 -1.73 -13.06
N ILE A 266 10.58 -1.43 -11.78
CA ILE A 266 9.82 -1.95 -10.63
C ILE A 266 8.35 -1.58 -10.76
N GLY A 267 8.03 -0.33 -11.08
CA GLY A 267 6.64 0.14 -11.17
C GLY A 267 5.85 -0.54 -12.29
N ILE A 268 6.43 -0.68 -13.48
CA ILE A 268 5.81 -1.44 -14.59
C ILE A 268 5.61 -2.90 -14.17
N ALA A 269 6.65 -3.53 -13.62
CA ALA A 269 6.58 -4.92 -13.17
C ALA A 269 5.54 -5.11 -12.06
N ALA A 270 5.38 -4.14 -11.14
CA ALA A 270 4.35 -4.14 -10.10
C ALA A 270 2.93 -4.09 -10.68
N ALA A 271 2.70 -3.24 -11.70
CA ALA A 271 1.41 -3.18 -12.39
C ALA A 271 1.07 -4.51 -13.09
N ILE A 272 2.04 -5.09 -13.79
CA ILE A 272 1.90 -6.41 -14.43
C ILE A 272 1.68 -7.48 -13.35
N GLY A 273 2.46 -7.44 -12.26
CA GLY A 273 2.37 -8.37 -11.14
C GLY A 273 1.00 -8.37 -10.47
N THR A 274 0.41 -7.18 -10.26
CA THR A 274 -0.94 -7.05 -9.71
C THR A 274 -1.99 -7.72 -10.61
N ALA A 275 -1.94 -7.45 -11.91
CA ALA A 275 -2.88 -8.02 -12.88
C ALA A 275 -2.69 -9.54 -13.03
N ALA A 276 -1.44 -9.99 -13.22
CA ALA A 276 -1.09 -11.40 -13.32
C ALA A 276 -1.38 -12.17 -12.02
N GLY A 277 -1.10 -11.56 -10.86
CA GLY A 277 -1.39 -12.13 -9.55
C GLY A 277 -2.88 -12.35 -9.32
N GLY A 278 -3.73 -11.39 -9.73
CA GLY A 278 -5.18 -11.54 -9.70
C GLY A 278 -5.64 -12.71 -10.57
N TRP A 279 -5.28 -12.70 -11.86
CA TRP A 279 -5.60 -13.77 -12.80
C TRP A 279 -5.13 -15.15 -12.32
N ALA A 280 -3.87 -15.24 -11.86
CA ALA A 280 -3.30 -16.49 -11.38
C ALA A 280 -3.98 -16.98 -10.09
N THR A 281 -4.40 -16.06 -9.21
CA THR A 281 -5.16 -16.37 -8.00
C THR A 281 -6.50 -17.04 -8.33
N ASP A 282 -7.21 -16.51 -9.32
CA ASP A 282 -8.49 -17.07 -9.78
C ASP A 282 -8.29 -18.45 -10.43
N ARG A 283 -7.20 -18.63 -11.17
CA ARG A 283 -6.91 -19.86 -11.91
C ARG A 283 -6.33 -20.99 -11.06
N PHE A 284 -5.38 -20.67 -10.17
CA PHE A 284 -4.58 -21.66 -9.44
C PHE A 284 -4.87 -21.69 -7.93
N GLY A 285 -5.67 -20.77 -7.43
CA GLY A 285 -6.07 -20.66 -6.04
C GLY A 285 -5.14 -19.79 -5.19
N ALA A 286 -5.75 -19.07 -4.26
CA ALA A 286 -5.11 -18.02 -3.46
C ALA A 286 -3.94 -18.52 -2.60
N ASP A 287 -4.08 -19.70 -1.98
CA ASP A 287 -3.03 -20.24 -1.10
C ASP A 287 -1.77 -20.63 -1.87
N ARG A 288 -1.91 -21.27 -3.03
CA ARG A 288 -0.78 -21.64 -3.89
C ARG A 288 -0.07 -20.41 -4.41
N MET A 289 -0.83 -19.40 -4.85
CA MET A 289 -0.23 -18.18 -5.40
C MET A 289 0.46 -17.35 -4.33
N ALA A 290 -0.13 -17.20 -3.14
CA ALA A 290 0.53 -16.52 -2.04
C ALA A 290 1.85 -17.19 -1.63
N GLN A 291 1.87 -18.53 -1.55
CA GLN A 291 3.09 -19.31 -1.26
C GLN A 291 4.13 -19.17 -2.38
N GLY A 292 3.70 -19.24 -3.65
CA GLY A 292 4.57 -19.10 -4.82
C GLY A 292 5.25 -17.72 -4.88
N PHE A 293 4.48 -16.64 -4.68
CA PHE A 293 5.05 -15.30 -4.63
C PHE A 293 5.97 -15.09 -3.43
N ALA A 294 5.63 -15.63 -2.25
CA ALA A 294 6.51 -15.56 -1.09
C ALA A 294 7.84 -16.29 -1.35
N LEU A 295 7.81 -17.49 -1.93
CA LEU A 295 9.02 -18.24 -2.31
C LEU A 295 9.84 -17.49 -3.34
N MET A 296 9.19 -16.91 -4.36
CA MET A 296 9.84 -16.09 -5.38
C MET A 296 10.56 -14.90 -4.74
N LEU A 297 9.92 -14.23 -3.76
CA LEU A 297 10.53 -13.12 -3.03
C LEU A 297 11.72 -13.55 -2.16
N VAL A 298 11.71 -14.75 -1.57
CA VAL A 298 12.89 -15.31 -0.88
C VAL A 298 14.07 -15.40 -1.83
N VAL A 299 13.85 -15.99 -3.01
CA VAL A 299 14.90 -16.17 -4.03
C VAL A 299 15.40 -14.83 -4.57
N ILE A 300 14.49 -13.91 -4.86
CA ILE A 300 14.83 -12.59 -5.41
C ILE A 300 15.64 -11.78 -4.40
N LEU A 301 15.18 -11.65 -3.16
CA LEU A 301 15.85 -10.85 -2.13
C LEU A 301 17.21 -11.46 -1.74
N GLY A 302 17.29 -12.79 -1.61
CA GLY A 302 18.54 -13.48 -1.42
C GLY A 302 19.50 -13.30 -2.61
N GLY A 303 18.98 -13.42 -3.83
CA GLY A 303 19.72 -13.20 -5.06
C GLY A 303 20.27 -11.77 -5.21
N LEU A 304 19.51 -10.75 -4.80
CA LEU A 304 19.98 -9.36 -4.78
C LEU A 304 21.19 -9.17 -3.87
N SER A 305 21.12 -9.67 -2.63
CA SER A 305 22.28 -9.58 -1.71
C SER A 305 23.45 -10.43 -2.17
N LEU A 306 23.19 -11.63 -2.69
CA LEU A 306 24.25 -12.50 -3.22
C LEU A 306 24.96 -11.82 -4.42
N SER A 307 24.20 -11.25 -5.33
CA SER A 307 24.76 -10.54 -6.50
C SER A 307 25.60 -9.34 -6.08
N ALA A 308 25.14 -8.58 -5.07
CA ALA A 308 25.85 -7.40 -4.59
C ALA A 308 27.16 -7.73 -3.87
N GLN A 309 27.28 -8.92 -3.23
CA GLN A 309 28.41 -9.29 -2.42
C GLN A 309 29.43 -10.20 -3.13
N MET A 310 28.98 -11.00 -4.12
CA MET A 310 29.81 -12.06 -4.71
C MET A 310 30.17 -11.83 -6.17
N LEU A 311 29.47 -10.95 -6.88
CA LEU A 311 29.68 -10.76 -8.30
C LEU A 311 30.48 -9.49 -8.61
N SER A 312 31.24 -9.52 -9.72
CA SER A 312 31.80 -8.31 -10.27
C SER A 312 30.67 -7.37 -10.72
N ARG A 313 30.93 -6.07 -10.75
CA ARG A 313 29.94 -5.05 -11.11
C ARG A 313 29.27 -5.33 -12.46
N GLU A 314 30.03 -5.80 -13.44
CA GLU A 314 29.57 -6.11 -14.79
C GLU A 314 28.51 -7.23 -14.79
N LEU A 315 28.69 -8.26 -13.98
CA LEU A 315 27.76 -9.37 -13.83
C LEU A 315 26.61 -9.03 -12.89
N ALA A 316 26.88 -8.25 -11.83
CA ALA A 316 25.88 -7.83 -10.86
C ALA A 316 24.82 -6.89 -11.45
N LEU A 317 25.22 -5.99 -12.36
CA LEU A 317 24.34 -4.97 -12.93
C LEU A 317 23.08 -5.54 -13.58
N PRO A 318 23.13 -6.41 -14.60
CA PRO A 318 21.92 -6.95 -15.23
C PRO A 318 21.08 -7.79 -14.26
N LEU A 319 21.74 -8.50 -13.34
CA LEU A 319 21.05 -9.33 -12.36
C LEU A 319 20.29 -8.47 -11.32
N ILE A 320 20.93 -7.45 -10.76
CA ILE A 320 20.30 -6.57 -9.77
C ILE A 320 19.14 -5.82 -10.39
N VAL A 321 19.28 -5.29 -11.60
CA VAL A 321 18.18 -4.61 -12.30
C VAL A 321 17.04 -5.58 -12.59
N GLY A 322 17.32 -6.75 -13.13
CA GLY A 322 16.32 -7.78 -13.42
C GLY A 322 15.62 -8.30 -12.15
N LEU A 323 16.38 -8.60 -11.09
CA LEU A 323 15.80 -9.05 -9.80
C LEU A 323 14.99 -7.94 -9.14
N SER A 324 15.38 -6.67 -9.26
CA SER A 324 14.59 -5.54 -8.73
C SER A 324 13.24 -5.41 -9.45
N ALA A 325 13.20 -5.58 -10.77
CA ALA A 325 11.96 -5.62 -11.52
C ALA A 325 11.08 -6.83 -11.12
N LEU A 326 11.70 -8.01 -11.02
CA LEU A 326 11.01 -9.22 -10.55
C LEU A 326 10.49 -9.08 -9.10
N TRP A 327 11.20 -8.34 -8.25
CA TRP A 327 10.71 -8.00 -6.92
C TRP A 327 9.42 -7.18 -6.99
N GLY A 328 9.36 -6.19 -7.88
CA GLY A 328 8.13 -5.43 -8.13
C GLY A 328 6.98 -6.33 -8.57
N PHE A 329 7.22 -7.23 -9.53
CA PHE A 329 6.23 -8.20 -10.00
C PHE A 329 5.72 -9.11 -8.88
N ALA A 330 6.62 -9.78 -8.16
CA ALA A 330 6.25 -10.73 -7.13
C ALA A 330 5.63 -10.06 -5.90
N GLY A 331 6.16 -8.90 -5.51
CA GLY A 331 5.68 -8.14 -4.36
C GLY A 331 4.23 -7.69 -4.55
N TRP A 332 3.91 -7.07 -5.68
CA TRP A 332 2.54 -6.64 -5.96
C TRP A 332 1.62 -7.78 -6.38
N GLY A 333 2.14 -8.86 -6.97
CA GLY A 333 1.39 -10.08 -7.28
C GLY A 333 0.89 -10.82 -6.05
N PHE A 334 1.56 -10.72 -4.92
CA PHE A 334 1.15 -11.30 -3.64
C PHE A 334 -0.17 -10.71 -3.11
N GLY A 335 -0.41 -9.41 -3.31
CA GLY A 335 -1.53 -8.67 -2.74
C GLY A 335 -2.91 -9.27 -3.03
N PRO A 336 -3.29 -9.52 -4.30
CA PRO A 336 -4.56 -10.14 -4.67
C PRO A 336 -4.77 -11.51 -4.02
N ALA A 337 -3.74 -12.37 -4.02
CA ALA A 337 -3.81 -13.68 -3.41
C ALA A 337 -4.07 -13.61 -1.90
N GLN A 338 -3.37 -12.72 -1.21
CA GLN A 338 -3.53 -12.52 0.23
C GLN A 338 -4.89 -11.94 0.58
N ALA A 339 -5.41 -11.00 -0.20
CA ALA A 339 -6.75 -10.44 0.00
C ALA A 339 -7.84 -11.52 -0.10
N VAL A 340 -7.78 -12.38 -1.11
CA VAL A 340 -8.73 -13.51 -1.26
C VAL A 340 -8.62 -14.48 -0.10
N ARG A 341 -7.40 -14.80 0.38
CA ARG A 341 -7.20 -15.65 1.57
C ARG A 341 -7.89 -15.08 2.80
N LEU A 342 -7.70 -13.78 3.06
CA LEU A 342 -8.28 -13.09 4.21
C LEU A 342 -9.82 -13.04 4.14
N ILE A 343 -10.38 -12.78 2.96
CA ILE A 343 -11.84 -12.79 2.74
C ILE A 343 -12.42 -14.18 3.03
N ARG A 344 -11.75 -15.26 2.60
CA ARG A 344 -12.20 -16.64 2.85
C ARG A 344 -12.18 -17.02 4.33
N LEU A 345 -11.24 -16.47 5.11
CA LEU A 345 -11.13 -16.75 6.55
C LEU A 345 -12.24 -16.11 7.38
N ALA A 346 -12.77 -14.96 6.95
CA ALA A 346 -13.86 -14.26 7.62
C ALA A 346 -14.79 -13.56 6.60
N PRO A 347 -15.62 -14.31 5.83
CA PRO A 347 -16.41 -13.76 4.73
C PRO A 347 -17.40 -12.68 5.17
N GLU A 348 -18.09 -12.89 6.29
CA GLU A 348 -19.07 -11.95 6.83
C GLU A 348 -18.43 -10.65 7.36
N ARG A 349 -17.14 -10.69 7.65
CA ARG A 349 -16.36 -9.58 8.20
C ARG A 349 -15.24 -9.13 7.26
N ALA A 350 -15.33 -9.46 5.97
CA ALA A 350 -14.32 -9.18 4.97
C ALA A 350 -13.85 -7.71 4.95
N PRO A 351 -14.72 -6.67 5.03
CA PRO A 351 -14.27 -5.29 5.05
C PRO A 351 -13.36 -4.97 6.24
N MET A 352 -13.65 -5.56 7.42
CA MET A 352 -12.85 -5.35 8.62
C MET A 352 -11.51 -6.09 8.55
N THR A 353 -11.52 -7.32 8.03
CA THR A 353 -10.31 -8.11 7.83
C THR A 353 -9.35 -7.44 6.85
N LEU A 354 -9.87 -6.86 5.76
CA LEU A 354 -9.08 -6.09 4.80
C LEU A 354 -8.56 -4.77 5.39
N SER A 355 -9.30 -4.13 6.28
CA SER A 355 -8.82 -2.95 7.02
C SER A 355 -7.65 -3.30 7.94
N LEU A 356 -7.74 -4.42 8.69
CA LEU A 356 -6.63 -4.92 9.51
C LEU A 356 -5.43 -5.32 8.65
N ASN A 357 -5.67 -5.87 7.43
CA ASN A 357 -4.62 -6.17 6.48
C ASN A 357 -3.86 -4.91 6.05
N ALA A 358 -4.56 -3.82 5.78
CA ALA A 358 -3.91 -2.53 5.48
C ALA A 358 -3.04 -2.06 6.64
N SER A 359 -3.52 -2.16 7.88
CA SER A 359 -2.71 -1.84 9.06
C SER A 359 -1.49 -2.76 9.18
N ALA A 360 -1.63 -4.07 8.92
CA ALA A 360 -0.53 -5.03 8.91
C ALA A 360 0.52 -4.70 7.84
N ILE A 361 0.10 -4.25 6.65
CA ILE A 361 1.01 -3.77 5.59
C ILE A 361 1.84 -2.59 6.10
N TYR A 362 1.21 -1.55 6.63
CA TYR A 362 1.92 -0.35 7.06
C TYR A 362 2.78 -0.57 8.32
N LEU A 363 2.37 -1.45 9.26
CA LEU A 363 3.22 -1.90 10.36
C LEU A 363 4.44 -2.66 9.82
N GLY A 364 4.24 -3.50 8.80
CA GLY A 364 5.32 -4.21 8.12
C GLY A 364 6.27 -3.25 7.39
N ILE A 365 5.76 -2.21 6.72
CA ILE A 365 6.58 -1.15 6.10
C ILE A 365 7.46 -0.46 7.14
N ALA A 366 6.88 -0.08 8.28
CA ALA A 366 7.61 0.54 9.38
C ALA A 366 8.69 -0.38 9.94
N ALA A 367 8.35 -1.63 10.23
CA ALA A 367 9.29 -2.64 10.71
C ALA A 367 10.39 -2.94 9.69
N GLY A 368 10.05 -3.00 8.40
CA GLY A 368 10.99 -3.22 7.30
C GLY A 368 12.00 -2.07 7.17
N SER A 369 11.52 -0.84 7.21
CA SER A 369 12.40 0.34 7.18
C SER A 369 13.35 0.35 8.38
N ALA A 370 12.88 0.01 9.58
CA ALA A 370 13.73 -0.10 10.77
C ALA A 370 14.77 -1.23 10.63
N LEU A 371 14.30 -2.43 10.20
CA LEU A 371 15.15 -3.60 10.01
C LEU A 371 16.26 -3.35 8.98
N GLY A 372 15.89 -2.78 7.81
CA GLY A 372 16.85 -2.43 6.77
C GLY A 372 17.91 -1.44 7.25
N GLY A 373 17.50 -0.44 8.06
CA GLY A 373 18.42 0.49 8.69
C GLY A 373 19.42 -0.19 9.61
N VAL A 374 18.96 -1.05 10.50
CA VAL A 374 19.83 -1.83 11.40
C VAL A 374 20.82 -2.69 10.61
N VAL A 375 20.35 -3.38 9.55
CA VAL A 375 21.21 -4.21 8.71
C VAL A 375 22.28 -3.38 8.01
N ILE A 376 21.96 -2.19 7.53
CA ILE A 376 22.93 -1.29 6.89
C ILE A 376 24.01 -0.85 7.88
N GLU A 377 23.63 -0.50 9.10
CA GLU A 377 24.60 -0.04 10.12
C GLU A 377 25.55 -1.14 10.60
N TRP A 378 25.06 -2.38 10.71
CA TRP A 378 25.84 -3.47 11.32
C TRP A 378 26.54 -4.36 10.29
N VAL A 379 25.98 -4.51 9.11
CA VAL A 379 26.47 -5.47 8.10
C VAL A 379 26.82 -4.78 6.76
N GLY A 380 26.09 -3.71 6.43
CA GLY A 380 26.28 -2.96 5.20
C GLY A 380 25.09 -3.08 4.25
N VAL A 381 25.05 -2.15 3.27
CA VAL A 381 23.92 -1.98 2.37
C VAL A 381 23.66 -3.21 1.48
N GLY A 382 24.70 -3.96 1.10
CA GLY A 382 24.58 -5.18 0.31
C GLY A 382 23.84 -6.34 0.99
N ALA A 383 23.65 -6.26 2.32
CA ALA A 383 23.01 -7.32 3.10
C ALA A 383 21.50 -7.14 3.30
N VAL A 384 20.90 -6.02 2.87
CA VAL A 384 19.46 -5.73 3.11
C VAL A 384 18.52 -6.77 2.51
N GLY A 385 18.89 -7.39 1.40
CA GLY A 385 18.12 -8.46 0.78
C GLY A 385 18.08 -9.74 1.61
N TRP A 386 19.16 -10.09 2.35
CA TRP A 386 19.16 -11.24 3.25
C TRP A 386 18.13 -11.10 4.36
N ALA A 387 18.06 -9.93 5.01
CA ALA A 387 17.06 -9.66 6.04
C ALA A 387 15.63 -9.78 5.46
N GLY A 388 15.44 -9.27 4.25
CA GLY A 388 14.18 -9.42 3.52
C GLY A 388 13.83 -10.87 3.24
N ALA A 389 14.79 -11.67 2.75
CA ALA A 389 14.61 -13.09 2.46
C ALA A 389 14.22 -13.90 3.71
N VAL A 390 14.84 -13.62 4.87
CA VAL A 390 14.50 -14.25 6.15
C VAL A 390 13.07 -13.96 6.55
N CYS A 391 12.60 -12.71 6.41
CA CYS A 391 11.22 -12.34 6.71
C CYS A 391 10.23 -13.06 5.78
N GLN A 392 10.53 -13.15 4.46
CA GLN A 392 9.70 -13.88 3.50
C GLN A 392 9.65 -15.37 3.83
N LEU A 393 10.78 -15.96 4.18
CA LEU A 393 10.87 -17.39 4.58
C LEU A 393 10.04 -17.66 5.84
N ALA A 394 10.08 -16.77 6.83
CA ALA A 394 9.25 -16.86 8.03
C ALA A 394 7.75 -16.78 7.69
N GLY A 395 7.35 -15.85 6.81
CA GLY A 395 5.98 -15.72 6.31
C GLY A 395 5.53 -16.97 5.56
N LEU A 396 6.36 -17.52 4.68
CA LEU A 396 6.11 -18.78 3.98
C LEU A 396 5.94 -19.95 4.97
N GLY A 397 6.78 -20.03 5.99
CA GLY A 397 6.67 -21.03 7.05
C GLY A 397 5.34 -20.97 7.81
N LEU A 398 4.83 -19.77 8.11
CA LEU A 398 3.51 -19.60 8.71
C LEU A 398 2.40 -20.10 7.79
N MET A 399 2.47 -19.81 6.49
CA MET A 399 1.47 -20.28 5.51
C MET A 399 1.45 -21.81 5.39
N LEU A 400 2.63 -22.44 5.34
CA LEU A 400 2.74 -23.89 5.24
C LEU A 400 2.23 -24.60 6.50
N ARG A 401 2.55 -24.07 7.69
CA ARG A 401 2.01 -24.60 8.97
C ARG A 401 0.49 -24.49 9.04
N ALA A 402 -0.09 -23.36 8.59
CA ALA A 402 -1.54 -23.19 8.55
C ALA A 402 -2.20 -24.21 7.61
N ALA A 403 -1.64 -24.42 6.41
CA ALA A 403 -2.11 -25.39 5.45
C ALA A 403 -2.05 -26.84 5.99
N HIS A 404 -0.98 -27.18 6.71
CA HIS A 404 -0.85 -28.50 7.32
C HIS A 404 -1.92 -28.76 8.39
N LYS A 405 -2.13 -27.80 9.30
CA LYS A 405 -3.18 -27.89 10.34
C LYS A 405 -4.58 -28.08 9.76
N SER A 406 -4.90 -27.39 8.67
CA SER A 406 -6.21 -27.54 8.01
C SER A 406 -6.39 -28.93 7.41
N ARG A 407 -5.33 -29.53 6.85
CA ARG A 407 -5.37 -30.90 6.30
C ARG A 407 -5.53 -31.97 7.39
N THR A 408 -4.79 -31.84 8.50
CA THR A 408 -4.89 -32.79 9.62
C THR A 408 -6.25 -32.72 10.32
N ALA A 409 -6.87 -31.54 10.41
CA ALA A 409 -8.23 -31.40 10.94
C ALA A 409 -9.31 -32.06 10.07
N LEU A 410 -9.12 -32.10 8.74
CA LEU A 410 -10.03 -32.77 7.80
C LEU A 410 -9.81 -34.29 7.75
N SER A 411 -8.65 -34.79 8.14
CA SER A 411 -8.31 -36.24 8.14
C SER A 411 -8.56 -36.93 9.47
N SER A 412 -8.94 -36.22 10.54
CA SER A 412 -9.27 -36.82 11.83
C SER A 412 -10.68 -37.47 11.78
N PRO A 413 -10.85 -38.74 12.20
CA PRO A 413 -12.10 -39.51 12.07
C PRO A 413 -13.26 -39.06 13.00
N THR A 414 -13.12 -37.95 13.71
CA THR A 414 -14.12 -37.43 14.66
C THR A 414 -14.92 -36.25 14.11
N SER A 415 -15.22 -36.25 12.81
CA SER A 415 -16.17 -35.28 12.23
C SER A 415 -17.59 -35.79 12.49
N PRO A 416 -18.47 -35.08 13.25
CA PRO A 416 -19.84 -35.51 13.56
C PRO A 416 -20.81 -35.34 12.37
N LEU A 417 -20.37 -35.36 11.14
CA LEU A 417 -21.17 -35.20 9.91
C LEU A 417 -21.33 -36.51 9.10
N ALA A 418 -21.09 -37.68 9.72
CA ALA A 418 -21.34 -38.98 9.11
C ALA A 418 -22.28 -39.80 10.01
N ALA A 419 -23.47 -39.26 10.31
CA ALA A 419 -24.61 -40.01 10.85
C ALA A 419 -25.92 -39.38 10.36
#